data_7eb8c4648baa0e9237340d6cd732ad57
#
_entry.id   7eb8c4648baa0e9237340d6cd732ad57
#
_cell.length_a   1.000
_cell.length_b   1.000
_cell.length_c   1.000
_cell.angle_alpha   90.00
_cell.angle_beta   90.00
_cell.angle_gamma   90.00
#
_symmetry.space_group_name_H-M   'P 1'
#
loop_
_entity.id
_entity.type
_entity.pdbx_description
1 polymer ?
#
loop_
_entity_poly.entity_id
_entity_poly.type
_entity_poly.pdbx_seq_one_letter_code
_entity_poly.pdbx_strand_id
1 'polypeptide(L)'
;LWALQLDNGCYQGIGKGKPFGYGCVSVKIDSLSELDAGKLYGSSTLTDNPYNDTTGKIVDYIERYKKYVSDIIKTGRTVSIDDEDRIKDFMYMHRIFGANYIDTSYMPPEQYGKGKEKIFKTVKEYRERKK
;
A
#
# COMPACT_ATOMS: atom_id res chain seq x y z
N LEU A 1 -5.21 -7.83 3.50
CA LEU A 1 -4.60 -7.24 4.68
C LEU A 1 -3.55 -6.21 4.30
N TRP A 2 -2.47 -6.58 3.62
CA TRP A 2 -1.37 -5.65 3.25
C TRP A 2 -1.84 -4.43 2.44
N ALA A 3 -2.69 -4.62 1.43
CA ALA A 3 -3.22 -3.52 0.63
C ALA A 3 -4.07 -2.52 1.42
N LEU A 4 -4.66 -2.94 2.53
CA LEU A 4 -5.43 -2.06 3.41
C LEU A 4 -4.53 -1.28 4.36
N GLN A 5 -3.64 -1.97 5.05
CA GLN A 5 -2.82 -1.36 6.10
C GLN A 5 -1.60 -0.64 5.53
N LEU A 6 -1.04 -1.13 4.41
CA LEU A 6 0.23 -0.69 3.83
C LEU A 6 1.40 -0.79 4.82
N ASP A 7 2.57 -0.29 4.42
CA ASP A 7 3.73 -0.25 5.28
C ASP A 7 3.71 1.00 6.19
N ASN A 8 4.50 0.99 7.25
CA ASN A 8 4.59 2.11 8.18
C ASN A 8 4.92 3.42 7.46
N GLY A 9 4.19 4.47 7.82
CA GLY A 9 4.33 5.80 7.22
C GLY A 9 3.63 5.97 5.88
N CYS A 10 2.88 4.96 5.42
CA CYS A 10 2.01 5.04 4.26
C CYS A 10 0.56 5.31 4.69
N TYR A 11 -0.20 5.97 3.82
CA TYR A 11 -1.57 6.42 4.08
C TYR A 11 -2.45 6.12 2.88
N GLN A 12 -3.72 5.85 3.12
CA GLN A 12 -4.71 5.67 2.08
C GLN A 12 -5.38 7.00 1.76
N GLY A 13 -5.61 7.26 0.47
CA GLY A 13 -6.35 8.44 0.04
C GLY A 13 -7.82 8.16 -0.14
N ILE A 14 -8.70 8.86 0.59
CA ILE A 14 -10.15 8.73 0.49
C ILE A 14 -10.77 10.06 0.05
N GLY A 15 -11.80 9.98 -0.80
CA GLY A 15 -12.58 11.13 -1.22
C GLY A 15 -12.08 11.84 -2.48
N LYS A 16 -12.77 12.90 -2.87
CA LYS A 16 -12.51 13.67 -4.09
C LYS A 16 -11.39 14.70 -3.96
N GLY A 17 -11.03 15.09 -2.74
CA GLY A 17 -10.01 16.11 -2.45
C GLY A 17 -8.57 15.58 -2.45
N LYS A 18 -8.31 14.34 -2.88
CA LYS A 18 -6.97 13.72 -2.92
C LYS A 18 -5.90 14.59 -3.61
N PRO A 19 -6.17 15.23 -4.75
CA PRO A 19 -5.16 16.06 -5.42
C PRO A 19 -4.69 17.25 -4.59
N PHE A 20 -5.50 17.66 -3.60
CA PHE A 20 -5.18 18.76 -2.69
C PHE A 20 -4.60 18.29 -1.34
N GLY A 21 -4.28 17.00 -1.21
CA GLY A 21 -3.76 16.41 0.02
C GLY A 21 -4.81 16.11 1.10
N TYR A 22 -6.11 16.30 0.79
CA TYR A 22 -7.19 15.94 1.71
C TYR A 22 -7.50 14.44 1.68
N GLY A 23 -8.06 13.96 2.79
CA GLY A 23 -8.54 12.58 2.88
C GLY A 23 -7.43 11.54 3.05
N CYS A 24 -6.26 11.92 3.56
CA CYS A 24 -5.23 10.96 3.97
C CYS A 24 -5.65 10.28 5.27
N VAL A 25 -5.77 8.95 5.24
CA VAL A 25 -6.15 8.14 6.40
C VAL A 25 -5.11 7.04 6.65
N SER A 26 -4.83 6.80 7.90
CA SER A 26 -4.08 5.62 8.35
C SER A 26 -5.06 4.49 8.62
N VAL A 27 -4.81 3.33 8.06
CA VAL A 27 -5.61 2.13 8.29
C VAL A 27 -4.82 1.15 9.13
N LYS A 28 -5.41 0.73 10.25
CA LYS A 28 -4.87 -0.30 11.12
C LYS A 28 -5.89 -1.42 11.26
N ILE A 29 -5.43 -2.63 11.15
CA ILE A 29 -6.26 -3.82 11.37
C ILE A 29 -6.16 -4.17 12.86
N ASP A 30 -7.25 -3.99 13.59
CA ASP A 30 -7.30 -4.25 15.03
C ASP A 30 -7.58 -5.71 15.36
N SER A 31 -8.41 -6.37 14.55
CA SER A 31 -8.74 -7.78 14.74
C SER A 31 -8.94 -8.50 13.43
N LEU A 32 -8.66 -9.79 13.44
CA LEU A 32 -8.89 -10.70 12.31
C LEU A 32 -9.50 -11.98 12.86
N SER A 33 -10.65 -12.35 12.32
CA SER A 33 -11.32 -13.61 12.68
C SER A 33 -11.52 -14.47 11.42
N GLU A 34 -11.20 -15.73 11.53
CA GLU A 34 -11.39 -16.71 10.45
C GLU A 34 -12.63 -17.56 10.75
N LEU A 35 -13.44 -17.77 9.72
CA LEU A 35 -14.57 -18.70 9.79
C LEU A 35 -14.07 -20.14 9.79
N ASP A 36 -14.43 -20.88 10.81
CA ASP A 36 -14.21 -22.33 10.88
C ASP A 36 -15.43 -23.05 10.30
N ALA A 37 -15.28 -23.53 9.08
CA ALA A 37 -16.36 -24.25 8.40
C ALA A 37 -16.75 -25.56 9.11
N GLY A 38 -15.81 -26.22 9.77
CA GLY A 38 -16.08 -27.42 10.56
C GLY A 38 -17.00 -27.12 11.74
N LYS A 39 -16.76 -26.02 12.46
CA LYS A 39 -17.64 -25.57 13.53
C LYS A 39 -19.00 -25.10 13.01
N LEU A 40 -19.02 -24.37 11.89
CA LEU A 40 -20.25 -23.84 11.30
C LEU A 40 -21.20 -24.95 10.83
N TYR A 41 -20.67 -25.95 10.14
CA TYR A 41 -21.49 -27.02 9.55
C TYR A 41 -21.53 -28.31 10.39
N GLY A 42 -20.63 -28.48 11.35
CA GLY A 42 -20.57 -29.63 12.23
C GLY A 42 -21.41 -29.50 13.52
N SER A 43 -21.85 -28.29 13.83
CA SER A 43 -22.70 -28.02 15.00
C SER A 43 -24.17 -28.13 14.62
N SER A 44 -24.93 -28.83 15.44
CA SER A 44 -26.40 -28.88 15.31
C SER A 44 -27.09 -27.67 15.94
N THR A 45 -26.33 -26.77 16.59
CA THR A 45 -26.83 -25.56 17.27
C THR A 45 -26.22 -24.32 16.63
N LEU A 46 -27.06 -23.36 16.27
CA LEU A 46 -26.65 -22.06 15.71
C LEU A 46 -26.01 -21.10 16.74
N THR A 47 -25.82 -21.56 17.97
CA THR A 47 -25.33 -20.76 19.11
C THR A 47 -23.80 -20.79 19.25
N ASP A 48 -23.12 -21.72 18.61
CA ASP A 48 -21.67 -21.81 18.71
C ASP A 48 -20.99 -20.78 17.80
N ASN A 49 -20.08 -20.02 18.38
CA ASN A 49 -19.31 -19.05 17.63
C ASN A 49 -18.35 -19.78 16.66
N PRO A 50 -18.61 -19.72 15.32
CA PRO A 50 -17.79 -20.42 14.33
C PRO A 50 -16.51 -19.66 13.98
N TYR A 51 -16.24 -18.52 14.60
CA TYR A 51 -15.08 -17.70 14.30
C TYR A 51 -13.94 -17.97 15.28
N ASN A 52 -12.76 -18.15 14.73
CA ASN A 52 -11.51 -18.23 15.49
C ASN A 52 -10.78 -16.89 15.41
N ASP A 53 -10.33 -16.35 16.52
CA ASP A 53 -9.47 -15.17 16.53
C ASP A 53 -8.09 -15.55 15.99
N THR A 54 -7.69 -14.89 14.92
CA THR A 54 -6.40 -15.05 14.23
C THR A 54 -5.63 -13.73 14.13
N THR A 55 -5.98 -12.75 14.97
CA THR A 55 -5.36 -11.42 14.99
C THR A 55 -3.83 -11.50 15.09
N GLY A 56 -3.31 -12.39 15.93
CA GLY A 56 -1.87 -12.61 16.06
C GLY A 56 -1.15 -13.13 14.82
N LYS A 57 -1.90 -13.61 13.81
CA LYS A 57 -1.34 -14.15 12.54
C LYS A 57 -1.32 -13.12 11.40
N ILE A 58 -1.74 -11.88 11.63
CA ILE A 58 -1.83 -10.85 10.56
C ILE A 58 -0.50 -10.67 9.85
N VAL A 59 0.59 -10.57 10.59
CA VAL A 59 1.94 -10.38 10.03
C VAL A 59 2.35 -11.59 9.18
N ASP A 60 2.16 -12.79 9.72
CA ASP A 60 2.46 -14.06 9.01
C ASP A 60 1.67 -14.18 7.69
N TYR A 61 0.39 -13.79 7.67
CA TYR A 61 -0.40 -13.78 6.44
C TYR A 61 0.12 -12.77 5.41
N ILE A 62 0.54 -11.60 5.85
CA ILE A 62 1.13 -10.58 4.96
C ILE A 62 2.44 -11.10 4.38
N GLU A 63 3.33 -11.68 5.19
CA GLU A 63 4.61 -12.22 4.75
C GLU A 63 4.44 -13.40 3.77
N ARG A 64 3.53 -14.32 4.07
CA ARG A 64 3.20 -15.43 3.16
C ARG A 64 2.65 -14.93 1.83
N TYR A 65 1.79 -13.92 1.86
CA TYR A 65 1.27 -13.31 0.64
C TYR A 65 2.39 -12.64 -0.18
N LYS A 66 3.25 -11.85 0.46
CA LYS A 66 4.39 -11.22 -0.20
C LYS A 66 5.32 -12.25 -0.83
N LYS A 67 5.61 -13.34 -0.11
CA LYS A 67 6.40 -14.46 -0.64
C LYS A 67 5.73 -15.13 -1.84
N TYR A 68 4.44 -15.44 -1.75
CA TYR A 68 3.67 -16.06 -2.84
C TYR A 68 3.70 -15.19 -4.09
N VAL A 69 3.45 -13.89 -3.96
CA VAL A 69 3.48 -12.96 -5.10
C VAL A 69 4.90 -12.84 -5.67
N SER A 70 5.93 -12.78 -4.81
CA SER A 70 7.33 -12.79 -5.25
C SER A 70 7.65 -14.04 -6.07
N ASP A 71 7.14 -15.20 -5.68
CA ASP A 71 7.37 -16.47 -6.39
C ASP A 71 6.67 -16.50 -7.76
N ILE A 72 5.51 -15.85 -7.91
CA ILE A 72 4.80 -15.71 -9.18
C ILE A 72 5.52 -14.74 -10.12
N ILE A 73 6.01 -13.61 -9.59
CA ILE A 73 6.67 -12.55 -10.39
C ILE A 73 8.06 -12.99 -10.86
N LYS A 74 8.65 -14.01 -10.25
CA LYS A 74 9.98 -14.56 -10.61
C LYS A 74 10.04 -15.09 -12.04
N THR A 75 10.12 -14.18 -13.00
CA THR A 75 10.64 -14.48 -14.34
C THR A 75 12.18 -14.45 -14.32
N GLY A 76 12.79 -15.42 -13.65
CA GLY A 76 14.26 -15.63 -13.70
C GLY A 76 15.12 -14.75 -12.76
N ARG A 77 14.55 -13.92 -11.90
CA ARG A 77 15.27 -13.14 -10.87
C ARG A 77 14.70 -13.39 -9.49
N THR A 78 15.57 -13.59 -8.49
CA THR A 78 15.17 -13.70 -7.08
C THR A 78 14.97 -12.29 -6.52
N VAL A 79 13.85 -11.66 -6.85
CA VAL A 79 13.53 -10.31 -6.37
C VAL A 79 12.35 -10.42 -5.41
N SER A 80 12.46 -9.81 -4.22
CA SER A 80 11.33 -9.64 -3.33
C SER A 80 10.31 -8.69 -3.95
N ILE A 81 9.01 -8.89 -3.67
CA ILE A 81 7.97 -7.96 -4.10
C ILE A 81 8.26 -6.52 -3.61
N ASP A 82 8.86 -6.39 -2.43
CA ASP A 82 9.23 -5.09 -1.86
C ASP A 82 10.34 -4.38 -2.66
N ASP A 83 11.10 -5.13 -3.47
CA ASP A 83 12.17 -4.61 -4.32
C ASP A 83 11.69 -4.22 -5.72
N GLU A 84 10.48 -4.61 -6.10
CA GLU A 84 9.88 -4.22 -7.37
C GLU A 84 9.70 -2.70 -7.46
N ASP A 85 10.19 -2.09 -8.54
CA ASP A 85 10.11 -0.64 -8.76
C ASP A 85 8.67 -0.11 -8.69
N ARG A 86 7.70 -0.87 -9.22
CA ARG A 86 6.27 -0.50 -9.18
C ARG A 86 5.73 -0.43 -7.76
N ILE A 87 6.13 -1.36 -6.90
CA ILE A 87 5.71 -1.38 -5.49
C ILE A 87 6.40 -0.25 -4.72
N LYS A 88 7.70 -0.02 -4.98
CA LYS A 88 8.43 1.11 -4.41
C LYS A 88 7.79 2.44 -4.79
N ASP A 89 7.40 2.60 -6.05
CA ASP A 89 6.73 3.81 -6.54
C ASP A 89 5.34 3.97 -5.91
N PHE A 90 4.58 2.87 -5.82
CA PHE A 90 3.28 2.86 -5.15
C PHE A 90 3.40 3.28 -3.69
N MET A 91 4.30 2.68 -2.92
CA MET A 91 4.53 3.02 -1.51
C MET A 91 5.02 4.46 -1.35
N TYR A 92 5.89 4.93 -2.26
CA TYR A 92 6.34 6.31 -2.27
C TYR A 92 5.18 7.31 -2.41
N MET A 93 4.25 7.07 -3.33
CA MET A 93 3.08 7.92 -3.54
C MET A 93 2.12 7.94 -2.35
N HIS A 94 2.14 6.92 -1.50
CA HIS A 94 1.30 6.81 -0.31
C HIS A 94 1.96 7.37 0.96
N ARG A 95 3.18 7.89 0.87
CA ARG A 95 3.84 8.54 2.01
C ARG A 95 3.43 10.01 2.09
N ILE A 96 3.21 10.48 3.31
CA ILE A 96 3.08 11.92 3.57
C ILE A 96 4.49 12.49 3.76
N PHE A 97 4.84 13.39 2.88
CA PHE A 97 6.06 14.19 3.02
C PHE A 97 5.72 15.42 3.86
N GLY A 98 6.55 15.74 4.86
CA GLY A 98 6.35 16.92 5.72
C GLY A 98 6.35 18.23 4.92
N ALA A 99 5.95 19.33 5.57
CA ALA A 99 5.74 20.65 4.97
C ALA A 99 6.94 21.23 4.18
N ASN A 100 8.12 20.66 4.33
CA ASN A 100 9.34 21.09 3.60
C ASN A 100 9.53 20.37 2.25
N TYR A 101 8.57 19.57 1.81
CA TYR A 101 8.65 18.88 0.54
C TYR A 101 8.13 19.75 -0.60
N ILE A 102 8.98 20.69 -1.01
CA ILE A 102 8.68 21.72 -2.03
C ILE A 102 8.55 21.12 -3.44
N ASP A 103 9.01 19.89 -3.64
CA ASP A 103 9.14 19.26 -4.96
C ASP A 103 7.83 18.68 -5.56
N THR A 104 6.71 18.78 -4.84
CA THR A 104 5.39 18.37 -5.35
C THR A 104 4.56 19.55 -5.89
N SER A 105 5.14 20.75 -5.95
CA SER A 105 4.46 21.91 -6.53
C SER A 105 4.27 21.72 -8.04
N TYR A 106 3.10 22.13 -8.52
CA TYR A 106 2.86 22.25 -9.96
C TYR A 106 3.93 23.13 -10.60
N MET A 107 4.30 22.77 -11.82
CA MET A 107 5.20 23.58 -12.61
C MET A 107 4.68 25.02 -12.72
N PRO A 108 5.53 26.06 -12.51
CA PRO A 108 5.12 27.44 -12.68
C PRO A 108 4.56 27.67 -14.10
N PRO A 109 3.52 28.51 -14.25
CA PRO A 109 2.89 28.77 -15.55
C PRO A 109 3.87 29.19 -16.66
N GLU A 110 4.97 29.85 -16.27
CA GLU A 110 6.01 30.34 -17.21
C GLU A 110 6.82 29.23 -17.86
N GLN A 111 6.81 28.04 -17.29
CA GLN A 111 7.46 26.84 -17.85
C GLN A 111 6.52 26.03 -18.75
N TYR A 112 5.22 26.36 -18.70
CA TYR A 112 4.21 25.75 -19.54
C TYR A 112 4.39 26.21 -20.98
N GLY A 113 4.78 25.30 -21.88
CA GLY A 113 4.90 25.59 -23.30
C GLY A 113 6.31 25.83 -23.82
N LYS A 114 7.33 25.80 -23.01
CA LYS A 114 8.74 25.78 -23.45
C LYS A 114 9.22 24.36 -23.90
N GLY A 115 8.36 23.61 -24.35
CA GLY A 115 8.18 22.51 -25.29
C GLY A 115 9.25 21.46 -25.48
N LYS A 116 10.29 21.30 -24.68
CA LYS A 116 11.24 20.19 -24.82
C LYS A 116 11.63 19.45 -23.54
N GLU A 117 11.27 19.97 -22.39
CA GLU A 117 11.55 19.29 -21.13
C GLU A 117 10.34 18.48 -20.70
N LYS A 118 10.57 17.28 -20.16
CA LYS A 118 9.53 16.47 -19.54
C LYS A 118 8.80 17.30 -18.50
N ILE A 119 7.54 17.61 -18.75
CA ILE A 119 6.70 18.43 -17.89
C ILE A 119 6.57 17.82 -16.50
N PHE A 120 6.55 16.49 -16.43
CA PHE A 120 6.48 15.74 -15.18
C PHE A 120 7.61 14.73 -15.13
N LYS A 121 8.28 14.67 -13.98
CA LYS A 121 9.22 13.60 -13.68
C LYS A 121 8.47 12.33 -13.34
N THR A 122 9.07 11.19 -13.59
CA THR A 122 8.53 9.91 -13.16
C THR A 122 8.60 9.81 -11.63
N VAL A 123 7.74 8.98 -11.05
CA VAL A 123 7.77 8.72 -9.58
C VAL A 123 9.14 8.20 -9.16
N LYS A 124 9.77 7.39 -10.00
CA LYS A 124 11.14 6.89 -9.78
C LYS A 124 12.15 8.03 -9.67
N GLU A 125 12.12 9.01 -10.58
CA GLU A 125 13.01 10.18 -10.53
C GLU A 125 12.82 11.04 -9.28
N TYR A 126 11.57 11.12 -8.76
CA TYR A 126 11.30 11.79 -7.47
C TYR A 126 11.83 10.98 -6.29
N ARG A 127 11.61 9.67 -6.28
CA ARG A 127 12.05 8.76 -5.22
C ARG A 127 13.58 8.71 -5.07
N GLU A 128 14.30 8.74 -6.20
CA GLU A 128 15.76 8.60 -6.24
C GLU A 128 16.50 9.94 -6.04
N ARG A 129 15.79 11.07 -5.93
CA ARG A 129 16.41 12.34 -5.60
C ARG A 129 17.06 12.25 -4.22
N LYS A 130 18.37 12.36 -4.20
CA LYS A 130 19.10 12.58 -2.96
C LYS A 130 18.69 13.93 -2.38
N LYS A 131 18.37 13.96 -1.09
CA LYS A 131 18.17 15.18 -0.32
C LYS A 131 19.45 16.04 -0.32
#